data_8213b26cc49800cec30f050cd26d0c15
#
_entry.id   8213b26cc49800cec30f050cd26d0c15
#
_cell.length_a   1.000
_cell.length_b   1.000
_cell.length_c   1.000
_cell.angle_alpha   90.00
_cell.angle_beta   90.00
_cell.angle_gamma   90.00
#
_symmetry.space_group_name_H-M   'P 1'
#
loop_
_entity.id
_entity.type
_entity.pdbx_description
1 polymer ?
#
loop_
_entity_poly.entity_id
_entity_poly.type
_entity_poly.pdbx_seq_one_letter_code
_entity_poly.pdbx_strand_id
1 'polypeptide(L)'
;PVPHDPYKPNFAEGVKKLSSPLLEHQHYLGTDDAGRDIAARLFYGFRIMMLFALGFTLLVFLLGSTVGCLMGYFGGKVDLFGLRLVEIWANIPFLYMVMITVSVVPSKVGMMTRVLLLLLIMVLFSWTSMTYYMRASTYKEKARDYVTAAQLLGAGPLRIVFKHLLPNTVSTMVTFLPFTVAVAISSVTALD
;
A
#
# COMPACT_ATOMS: atom_id res chain seq x y z
N PRO A 1 -2.16 -4.87 26.65
CA PRO A 1 -1.76 -6.15 26.05
C PRO A 1 -2.89 -7.14 26.24
N VAL A 2 -3.31 -7.77 25.15
CA VAL A 2 -4.33 -8.80 25.19
C VAL A 2 -3.67 -10.11 25.59
N PRO A 3 -4.12 -10.82 26.63
CA PRO A 3 -3.41 -11.97 27.18
C PRO A 3 -3.47 -13.23 26.32
N HIS A 4 -4.37 -13.28 25.33
CA HIS A 4 -4.63 -14.47 24.52
C HIS A 4 -3.89 -14.45 23.19
N ASP A 5 -3.50 -15.67 22.72
CA ASP A 5 -2.92 -15.89 21.39
C ASP A 5 -4.05 -15.77 20.34
N PRO A 6 -3.91 -14.92 19.30
CA PRO A 6 -4.95 -14.72 18.31
C PRO A 6 -5.20 -15.94 17.40
N TYR A 7 -4.26 -16.89 17.37
CA TYR A 7 -4.31 -18.05 16.45
C TYR A 7 -4.73 -19.35 17.16
N LYS A 8 -4.58 -19.42 18.48
CA LYS A 8 -4.88 -20.63 19.25
C LYS A 8 -6.27 -20.54 19.87
N PRO A 9 -7.08 -21.60 19.75
CA PRO A 9 -8.33 -21.68 20.49
C PRO A 9 -8.02 -21.76 22.00
N ASN A 10 -8.82 -21.08 22.80
CA ASN A 10 -8.75 -21.17 24.25
C ASN A 10 -9.89 -22.05 24.74
N PHE A 11 -9.59 -23.28 25.13
CA PHE A 11 -10.55 -24.25 25.67
C PHE A 11 -10.45 -24.37 27.18
N ALA A 12 -10.20 -23.26 27.93
CA ALA A 12 -10.29 -23.27 29.37
C ALA A 12 -11.69 -23.70 29.84
N GLU A 13 -11.79 -24.27 31.04
CA GLU A 13 -13.09 -24.64 31.62
C GLU A 13 -14.07 -23.46 31.59
N GLY A 14 -15.24 -23.66 31.01
CA GLY A 14 -16.27 -22.61 30.87
C GLY A 14 -16.22 -21.80 29.57
N VAL A 15 -15.15 -21.86 28.76
CA VAL A 15 -15.06 -21.15 27.47
C VAL A 15 -15.65 -22.02 26.37
N LYS A 16 -16.77 -21.57 25.79
CA LYS A 16 -17.42 -22.23 24.63
C LYS A 16 -17.07 -21.49 23.35
N LYS A 17 -17.22 -22.19 22.23
CA LYS A 17 -17.23 -21.57 20.89
C LYS A 17 -18.39 -20.58 20.84
N LEU A 18 -18.20 -19.43 20.17
CA LEU A 18 -19.20 -18.38 20.06
C LEU A 18 -19.72 -17.91 21.44
N SER A 19 -18.83 -17.87 22.44
CA SER A 19 -19.23 -17.36 23.75
C SER A 19 -19.37 -15.84 23.72
N SER A 20 -20.37 -15.33 24.46
CA SER A 20 -20.50 -13.90 24.77
C SER A 20 -19.27 -13.41 25.55
N PRO A 21 -19.10 -12.08 25.73
CA PRO A 21 -18.03 -11.53 26.54
C PRO A 21 -17.95 -12.17 27.94
N LEU A 22 -16.79 -12.71 28.28
CA LEU A 22 -16.50 -13.39 29.54
C LEU A 22 -15.38 -12.66 30.26
N LEU A 23 -15.72 -11.81 31.22
CA LEU A 23 -14.74 -11.01 31.97
C LEU A 23 -13.84 -11.87 32.85
N GLU A 24 -14.38 -12.97 33.43
CA GLU A 24 -13.61 -13.88 34.27
C GLU A 24 -12.45 -14.57 33.57
N HIS A 25 -12.59 -14.82 32.25
CA HIS A 25 -11.57 -15.41 31.41
C HIS A 25 -10.84 -14.39 30.54
N GLN A 26 -11.06 -13.10 30.75
CA GLN A 26 -10.46 -11.98 29.98
C GLN A 26 -10.79 -12.00 28.48
N HIS A 27 -11.89 -12.64 28.09
CA HIS A 27 -12.45 -12.60 26.72
C HIS A 27 -13.41 -11.40 26.61
N TYR A 28 -12.86 -10.20 26.46
CA TYR A 28 -13.64 -8.94 26.49
C TYR A 28 -14.69 -8.84 25.39
N LEU A 29 -14.45 -9.42 24.22
CA LEU A 29 -15.39 -9.45 23.09
C LEU A 29 -15.92 -10.86 22.79
N GLY A 30 -15.64 -11.81 23.69
CA GLY A 30 -16.02 -13.20 23.48
C GLY A 30 -15.09 -13.99 22.57
N THR A 31 -15.56 -15.13 22.09
CA THR A 31 -14.81 -16.05 21.22
C THR A 31 -15.49 -16.25 19.88
N ASP A 32 -14.73 -16.54 18.85
CA ASP A 32 -15.23 -16.90 17.52
C ASP A 32 -15.71 -18.36 17.43
N ASP A 33 -16.10 -18.79 16.24
CA ASP A 33 -16.55 -20.15 15.91
C ASP A 33 -15.47 -21.23 16.14
N ALA A 34 -14.21 -20.84 16.16
CA ALA A 34 -13.08 -21.72 16.48
C ALA A 34 -12.65 -21.65 17.96
N GLY A 35 -13.30 -20.83 18.79
CA GLY A 35 -12.96 -20.63 20.21
C GLY A 35 -11.76 -19.72 20.44
N ARG A 36 -11.40 -18.88 19.45
CA ARG A 36 -10.30 -17.91 19.55
C ARG A 36 -10.81 -16.57 20.07
N ASP A 37 -10.00 -15.85 20.81
CA ASP A 37 -10.36 -14.53 21.39
C ASP A 37 -10.53 -13.46 20.30
N ILE A 38 -11.72 -12.86 20.23
CA ILE A 38 -12.05 -11.83 19.22
C ILE A 38 -11.22 -10.56 19.45
N ALA A 39 -11.04 -10.13 20.71
CA ALA A 39 -10.27 -8.93 21.02
C ALA A 39 -8.80 -9.11 20.59
N ALA A 40 -8.19 -10.25 20.89
CA ALA A 40 -6.84 -10.55 20.46
C ALA A 40 -6.73 -10.51 18.94
N ARG A 41 -7.65 -11.15 18.22
CA ARG A 41 -7.65 -11.15 16.74
C ARG A 41 -7.80 -9.76 16.15
N LEU A 42 -8.64 -8.90 16.71
CA LEU A 42 -8.81 -7.51 16.27
C LEU A 42 -7.51 -6.72 16.43
N PHE A 43 -6.89 -6.76 17.60
CA PHE A 43 -5.67 -5.98 17.85
C PHE A 43 -4.48 -6.47 17.02
N TYR A 44 -4.25 -7.77 16.96
CA TYR A 44 -3.14 -8.34 16.17
C TYR A 44 -3.40 -8.18 14.66
N GLY A 45 -4.63 -8.41 14.20
CA GLY A 45 -5.04 -8.20 12.82
C GLY A 45 -4.88 -6.74 12.39
N PHE A 46 -5.34 -5.80 13.22
CA PHE A 46 -5.17 -4.37 12.98
C PHE A 46 -3.70 -3.99 12.82
N ARG A 47 -2.82 -4.48 13.70
CA ARG A 47 -1.38 -4.24 13.62
C ARG A 47 -0.79 -4.72 12.29
N ILE A 48 -1.11 -5.94 11.88
CA ILE A 48 -0.60 -6.52 10.63
C ILE A 48 -1.14 -5.75 9.43
N MET A 49 -2.45 -5.45 9.41
CA MET A 49 -3.09 -4.68 8.35
C MET A 49 -2.51 -3.27 8.22
N MET A 50 -2.29 -2.58 9.33
CA MET A 50 -1.70 -1.23 9.30
C MET A 50 -0.26 -1.25 8.79
N LEU A 51 0.57 -2.20 9.23
CA LEU A 51 1.94 -2.34 8.73
C LEU A 51 1.95 -2.65 7.23
N PHE A 52 1.07 -3.54 6.77
CA PHE A 52 0.91 -3.86 5.36
C PHE A 52 0.47 -2.62 4.56
N ALA A 53 -0.58 -1.92 5.00
CA ALA A 53 -1.12 -0.76 4.30
C ALA A 53 -0.12 0.41 4.24
N LEU A 54 0.64 0.65 5.30
CA LEU A 54 1.70 1.66 5.32
C LEU A 54 2.86 1.27 4.40
N GLY A 55 3.30 0.02 4.44
CA GLY A 55 4.34 -0.51 3.55
C GLY A 55 3.92 -0.44 2.08
N PHE A 56 2.69 -0.85 1.78
CA PHE A 56 2.09 -0.73 0.45
C PHE A 56 2.07 0.73 -0.03
N THR A 57 1.53 1.64 0.79
CA THR A 57 1.41 3.06 0.44
C THR A 57 2.78 3.68 0.19
N LEU A 58 3.76 3.39 1.06
CA LEU A 58 5.12 3.89 0.90
C LEU A 58 5.74 3.47 -0.44
N LEU A 59 5.62 2.18 -0.79
CA LEU A 59 6.19 1.65 -2.03
C LEU A 59 5.46 2.17 -3.27
N VAL A 60 4.13 2.23 -3.25
CA VAL A 60 3.33 2.80 -4.34
C VAL A 60 3.67 4.27 -4.56
N PHE A 61 3.81 5.04 -3.48
CA PHE A 61 4.17 6.45 -3.57
C PHE A 61 5.60 6.65 -4.09
N LEU A 62 6.55 5.84 -3.61
CA LEU A 62 7.93 5.91 -4.06
C LEU A 62 8.05 5.62 -5.57
N LEU A 63 7.43 4.54 -6.05
CA LEU A 63 7.47 4.17 -7.47
C LEU A 63 6.68 5.17 -8.32
N GLY A 64 5.42 5.41 -7.95
CA GLY A 64 4.52 6.27 -8.74
C GLY A 64 5.01 7.71 -8.80
N SER A 65 5.51 8.27 -7.68
CA SER A 65 6.03 9.63 -7.67
C SER A 65 7.33 9.77 -8.46
N THR A 66 8.23 8.80 -8.34
CA THR A 66 9.50 8.82 -9.09
C THR A 66 9.22 8.79 -10.60
N VAL A 67 8.42 7.83 -11.06
CA VAL A 67 8.07 7.71 -12.48
C VAL A 67 7.28 8.92 -12.96
N GLY A 68 6.27 9.36 -12.22
CA GLY A 68 5.44 10.52 -12.56
C GLY A 68 6.24 11.81 -12.64
N CYS A 69 7.14 12.06 -11.67
CA CYS A 69 8.01 13.24 -11.69
C CYS A 69 8.99 13.22 -12.87
N LEU A 70 9.57 12.07 -13.19
CA LEU A 70 10.47 11.94 -14.35
C LEU A 70 9.71 12.21 -15.64
N MET A 71 8.54 11.58 -15.85
CA MET A 71 7.70 11.82 -17.02
C MET A 71 7.30 13.29 -17.16
N GLY A 72 6.79 13.91 -16.09
CA GLY A 72 6.38 15.31 -16.08
C GLY A 72 7.53 16.28 -16.34
N TYR A 73 8.72 16.01 -15.78
CA TYR A 73 9.88 16.86 -15.96
C TYR A 73 10.46 16.80 -17.39
N PHE A 74 10.76 15.61 -17.88
CA PHE A 74 11.35 15.45 -19.21
C PHE A 74 10.36 15.79 -20.32
N GLY A 75 9.10 15.40 -20.17
CA GLY A 75 8.07 15.66 -21.19
C GLY A 75 8.36 14.95 -22.53
N GLY A 76 7.74 15.46 -23.60
CA GLY A 76 8.01 15.02 -24.98
C GLY A 76 7.95 13.50 -25.15
N LYS A 77 8.99 12.89 -25.76
CA LYS A 77 9.05 11.45 -26.04
C LYS A 77 9.06 10.60 -24.76
N VAL A 78 9.76 11.03 -23.70
CA VAL A 78 9.84 10.31 -22.42
C VAL A 78 8.46 10.21 -21.79
N ASP A 79 7.72 11.30 -21.79
CA ASP A 79 6.36 11.34 -21.28
C ASP A 79 5.40 10.49 -22.13
N LEU A 80 5.48 10.59 -23.44
CA LEU A 80 4.63 9.83 -24.35
C LEU A 80 4.82 8.32 -24.22
N PHE A 81 6.07 7.85 -24.22
CA PHE A 81 6.38 6.43 -24.05
C PHE A 81 6.04 5.94 -22.64
N GLY A 82 6.38 6.74 -21.60
CA GLY A 82 6.03 6.43 -20.22
C GLY A 82 4.53 6.31 -20.04
N LEU A 83 3.75 7.22 -20.62
CA LEU A 83 2.30 7.19 -20.55
C LEU A 83 1.74 5.90 -21.19
N ARG A 84 2.25 5.50 -22.37
CA ARG A 84 1.82 4.24 -23.02
C ARG A 84 2.15 3.00 -22.20
N LEU A 85 3.32 2.96 -21.56
CA LEU A 85 3.66 1.87 -20.64
C LEU A 85 2.72 1.83 -19.45
N VAL A 86 2.45 2.98 -18.83
CA VAL A 86 1.53 3.09 -17.69
C VAL A 86 0.11 2.67 -18.10
N GLU A 87 -0.38 3.09 -19.28
CA GLU A 87 -1.68 2.70 -19.81
C GLU A 87 -1.79 1.18 -20.04
N ILE A 88 -0.80 0.57 -20.68
CA ILE A 88 -0.77 -0.88 -20.89
C ILE A 88 -0.81 -1.61 -19.56
N TRP A 89 0.00 -1.15 -18.59
CA TRP A 89 0.09 -1.74 -17.27
C TRP A 89 -1.21 -1.59 -16.47
N ALA A 90 -1.84 -0.42 -16.52
CA ALA A 90 -3.08 -0.14 -15.82
C ALA A 90 -4.29 -0.93 -16.36
N ASN A 91 -4.23 -1.38 -17.62
CA ASN A 91 -5.29 -2.21 -18.21
C ASN A 91 -5.22 -3.70 -17.81
N ILE A 92 -4.15 -4.13 -17.13
CA ILE A 92 -4.06 -5.50 -16.62
C ILE A 92 -5.04 -5.63 -15.44
N PRO A 93 -6.01 -6.58 -15.47
CA PRO A 93 -6.98 -6.73 -14.41
C PRO A 93 -6.30 -7.16 -13.09
N PHE A 94 -6.20 -6.22 -12.15
CA PHE A 94 -5.49 -6.38 -10.88
C PHE A 94 -5.90 -7.64 -10.11
N LEU A 95 -7.21 -7.86 -9.91
CA LEU A 95 -7.72 -9.01 -9.16
C LEU A 95 -7.30 -10.34 -9.77
N TYR A 96 -7.34 -10.47 -11.12
CA TYR A 96 -6.91 -11.70 -11.77
C TYR A 96 -5.42 -11.99 -11.54
N MET A 97 -4.58 -10.96 -11.58
CA MET A 97 -3.15 -11.12 -11.34
C MET A 97 -2.85 -11.54 -9.91
N VAL A 98 -3.56 -10.95 -8.94
CA VAL A 98 -3.44 -11.35 -7.54
C VAL A 98 -3.92 -12.79 -7.34
N MET A 99 -5.08 -13.17 -7.89
CA MET A 99 -5.61 -14.54 -7.78
C MET A 99 -4.67 -15.58 -8.39
N ILE A 100 -4.14 -15.32 -9.60
CA ILE A 100 -3.17 -16.20 -10.25
C ILE A 100 -1.94 -16.38 -9.37
N THR A 101 -1.41 -15.29 -8.81
CA THR A 101 -0.19 -15.36 -8.01
C THR A 101 -0.42 -16.10 -6.70
N VAL A 102 -1.52 -15.84 -6.01
CA VAL A 102 -1.87 -16.58 -4.79
C VAL A 102 -2.03 -18.08 -5.08
N SER A 103 -2.58 -18.45 -6.25
CA SER A 103 -2.74 -19.84 -6.67
C SER A 103 -1.41 -20.55 -6.95
N VAL A 104 -0.40 -19.80 -7.43
CA VAL A 104 0.93 -20.36 -7.76
C VAL A 104 1.83 -20.47 -6.52
N VAL A 105 1.57 -19.68 -5.47
CA VAL A 105 2.37 -19.71 -4.25
C VAL A 105 2.15 -21.02 -3.50
N PRO A 106 3.20 -21.85 -3.28
CA PRO A 106 3.04 -23.14 -2.60
C PRO A 106 2.48 -22.97 -1.19
N SER A 107 1.62 -23.92 -0.77
CA SER A 107 1.05 -23.93 0.58
C SER A 107 2.09 -24.08 1.71
N LYS A 108 3.27 -24.58 1.38
CA LYS A 108 4.41 -24.76 2.31
C LYS A 108 5.17 -23.48 2.63
N VAL A 109 4.91 -22.39 1.92
CA VAL A 109 5.61 -21.11 2.16
C VAL A 109 5.11 -20.46 3.44
N GLY A 110 6.01 -19.96 4.27
CA GLY A 110 5.69 -19.31 5.54
C GLY A 110 4.76 -18.10 5.36
N MET A 111 3.95 -17.81 6.38
CA MET A 111 2.96 -16.73 6.37
C MET A 111 3.60 -15.37 6.00
N MET A 112 4.75 -15.04 6.57
CA MET A 112 5.45 -13.76 6.30
C MET A 112 5.82 -13.64 4.82
N THR A 113 6.32 -14.70 4.20
CA THR A 113 6.68 -14.69 2.78
C THR A 113 5.45 -14.50 1.89
N ARG A 114 4.30 -15.09 2.25
CA ARG A 114 3.03 -14.86 1.53
C ARG A 114 2.58 -13.41 1.60
N VAL A 115 2.63 -12.81 2.79
CA VAL A 115 2.29 -11.39 2.99
C VAL A 115 3.20 -10.48 2.18
N LEU A 116 4.52 -10.75 2.17
CA LEU A 116 5.48 -9.98 1.37
C LEU A 116 5.26 -10.15 -0.14
N LEU A 117 5.00 -11.36 -0.60
CA LEU A 117 4.68 -11.61 -2.01
C LEU A 117 3.40 -10.88 -2.44
N LEU A 118 2.35 -10.96 -1.62
CA LEU A 118 1.11 -10.23 -1.85
C LEU A 118 1.36 -8.72 -1.93
N LEU A 119 2.12 -8.18 -0.98
CA LEU A 119 2.48 -6.76 -0.96
C LEU A 119 3.22 -6.35 -2.24
N LEU A 120 4.23 -7.10 -2.65
CA LEU A 120 5.02 -6.81 -3.86
C LEU A 120 4.15 -6.81 -5.11
N ILE A 121 3.25 -7.79 -5.25
CA ILE A 121 2.35 -7.88 -6.40
C ILE A 121 1.38 -6.71 -6.41
N MET A 122 0.75 -6.43 -5.26
CA MET A 122 -0.16 -5.30 -5.15
C MET A 122 0.54 -3.98 -5.51
N VAL A 123 1.77 -3.76 -5.03
CA VAL A 123 2.58 -2.59 -5.39
C VAL A 123 2.85 -2.53 -6.88
N LEU A 124 3.24 -3.67 -7.47
CA LEU A 124 3.58 -3.79 -8.90
C LEU A 124 2.43 -3.35 -9.81
N PHE A 125 1.19 -3.55 -9.41
CA PHE A 125 0.01 -3.17 -10.21
C PHE A 125 -0.66 -1.86 -9.81
N SER A 126 -0.38 -1.32 -8.61
CA SER A 126 -1.10 -0.15 -8.06
C SER A 126 -0.36 1.19 -8.22
N TRP A 127 0.91 1.20 -8.59
CA TRP A 127 1.72 2.42 -8.70
C TRP A 127 1.28 3.38 -9.80
N THR A 128 0.54 2.90 -10.80
CA THR A 128 0.15 3.65 -12.00
C THR A 128 -0.72 4.86 -11.70
N SER A 129 -1.69 4.74 -10.79
CA SER A 129 -2.57 5.84 -10.40
C SER A 129 -1.77 7.02 -9.81
N MET A 130 -0.83 6.72 -8.92
CA MET A 130 0.03 7.74 -8.32
C MET A 130 0.94 8.41 -9.36
N THR A 131 1.37 7.66 -10.38
CA THR A 131 2.15 8.20 -11.51
C THR A 131 1.37 9.29 -12.24
N TYR A 132 0.10 9.08 -12.55
CA TYR A 132 -0.74 10.10 -13.21
C TYR A 132 -0.84 11.38 -12.38
N TYR A 133 -1.11 11.28 -11.08
CA TYR A 133 -1.23 12.44 -10.20
C TYR A 133 0.10 13.21 -10.08
N MET A 134 1.19 12.49 -9.90
CA MET A 134 2.50 13.12 -9.75
C MET A 134 3.01 13.72 -11.06
N ARG A 135 2.73 13.09 -12.19
CA ARG A 135 3.01 13.65 -13.52
C ARG A 135 2.28 15.00 -13.70
N ALA A 136 0.97 15.04 -13.42
CA ALA A 136 0.18 16.27 -13.54
C ALA A 136 0.65 17.37 -12.57
N SER A 137 0.99 17.00 -11.33
CA SER A 137 1.55 17.92 -10.34
C SER A 137 2.89 18.46 -10.77
N THR A 138 3.76 17.60 -11.32
CA THR A 138 5.09 17.99 -11.81
C THR A 138 5.02 18.97 -12.98
N TYR A 139 4.06 18.83 -13.89
CA TYR A 139 3.86 19.82 -14.96
C TYR A 139 3.58 21.21 -14.41
N LYS A 140 2.74 21.33 -13.35
CA LYS A 140 2.43 22.61 -12.70
C LYS A 140 3.67 23.18 -12.01
N GLU A 141 4.38 22.35 -11.26
CA GLU A 141 5.57 22.78 -10.51
C GLU A 141 6.74 23.14 -11.43
N LYS A 142 6.92 22.44 -12.55
CA LYS A 142 7.97 22.74 -13.52
C LYS A 142 7.87 24.13 -14.13
N ALA A 143 6.67 24.69 -14.22
CA ALA A 143 6.42 26.02 -14.77
C ALA A 143 6.73 27.17 -13.78
N ARG A 144 7.14 26.86 -12.54
CA ARG A 144 7.40 27.86 -11.50
C ARG A 144 8.83 28.42 -11.61
N ASP A 145 8.98 29.67 -11.19
CA ASP A 145 10.24 30.47 -11.29
C ASP A 145 11.41 29.80 -10.58
N TYR A 146 11.19 29.09 -9.46
CA TYR A 146 12.27 28.43 -8.73
C TYR A 146 12.94 27.32 -9.54
N VAL A 147 12.19 26.64 -10.45
CA VAL A 147 12.75 25.63 -11.34
C VAL A 147 13.63 26.27 -12.40
N THR A 148 13.17 27.37 -12.99
CA THR A 148 13.96 28.17 -13.95
C THR A 148 15.22 28.72 -13.30
N ALA A 149 15.11 29.26 -12.10
CA ALA A 149 16.27 29.76 -11.34
C ALA A 149 17.28 28.62 -11.07
N ALA A 150 16.82 27.44 -10.66
CA ALA A 150 17.70 26.28 -10.45
C ALA A 150 18.42 25.86 -11.75
N GLN A 151 17.72 25.91 -12.90
CA GLN A 151 18.33 25.61 -14.21
C GLN A 151 19.40 26.63 -14.59
N LEU A 152 19.14 27.92 -14.39
CA LEU A 152 20.11 28.99 -14.66
C LEU A 152 21.35 28.87 -13.77
N LEU A 153 21.21 28.38 -12.55
CA LEU A 153 22.32 28.08 -11.64
C LEU A 153 23.05 26.76 -11.97
N GLY A 154 22.72 26.10 -13.09
CA GLY A 154 23.41 24.92 -13.57
C GLY A 154 22.96 23.59 -12.88
N ALA A 155 21.79 23.56 -12.22
CA ALA A 155 21.28 22.33 -11.64
C ALA A 155 20.92 21.31 -12.74
N GLY A 156 21.49 20.12 -12.64
CA GLY A 156 21.18 19.03 -13.57
C GLY A 156 19.76 18.46 -13.41
N PRO A 157 19.22 17.80 -14.44
CA PRO A 157 17.83 17.32 -14.48
C PRO A 157 17.41 16.48 -13.26
N LEU A 158 18.19 15.50 -12.88
CA LEU A 158 17.90 14.64 -11.73
C LEU A 158 17.92 15.42 -10.41
N ARG A 159 18.82 16.40 -10.26
CA ARG A 159 18.82 17.27 -9.09
C ARG A 159 17.54 18.08 -9.00
N ILE A 160 17.06 18.58 -10.13
CA ILE A 160 15.79 19.34 -10.18
C ILE A 160 14.62 18.44 -9.79
N VAL A 161 14.54 17.25 -10.35
CA VAL A 161 13.47 16.28 -10.04
C VAL A 161 13.47 15.91 -8.56
N PHE A 162 14.57 15.40 -8.02
CA PHE A 162 14.59 14.82 -6.68
C PHE A 162 14.76 15.85 -5.56
N LYS A 163 15.41 16.98 -5.80
CA LYS A 163 15.68 18.00 -4.78
C LYS A 163 14.69 19.16 -4.80
N HIS A 164 14.05 19.43 -5.92
CA HIS A 164 13.16 20.57 -6.07
C HIS A 164 11.71 20.15 -6.37
N LEU A 165 11.45 19.34 -7.39
CA LEU A 165 10.09 18.98 -7.79
C LEU A 165 9.44 17.99 -6.83
N LEU A 166 10.09 16.87 -6.57
CA LEU A 166 9.52 15.81 -5.72
C LEU A 166 9.14 16.33 -4.32
N PRO A 167 9.97 17.08 -3.58
CA PRO A 167 9.58 17.62 -2.29
C PRO A 167 8.41 18.61 -2.37
N ASN A 168 8.33 19.44 -3.43
CA ASN A 168 7.25 20.41 -3.60
C ASN A 168 5.92 19.76 -4.03
N THR A 169 5.95 18.54 -4.55
CA THR A 169 4.76 17.77 -4.89
C THR A 169 4.27 16.85 -3.76
N VAL A 170 4.94 16.83 -2.60
CA VAL A 170 4.55 16.01 -1.42
C VAL A 170 3.12 16.31 -0.97
N SER A 171 2.65 17.57 -1.10
CA SER A 171 1.26 17.93 -0.77
C SER A 171 0.24 17.06 -1.51
N THR A 172 0.51 16.74 -2.77
CA THR A 172 -0.32 15.82 -3.58
C THR A 172 -0.32 14.40 -2.96
N MET A 173 0.85 13.89 -2.55
CA MET A 173 0.94 12.58 -1.90
C MET A 173 0.16 12.51 -0.59
N VAL A 174 0.31 13.55 0.27
CA VAL A 174 -0.41 13.64 1.56
C VAL A 174 -1.91 13.60 1.36
N THR A 175 -2.42 14.28 0.33
CA THR A 175 -3.85 14.27 -0.02
C THR A 175 -4.35 12.86 -0.37
N PHE A 176 -3.55 12.06 -1.08
CA PHE A 176 -3.95 10.72 -1.49
C PHE A 176 -3.61 9.62 -0.47
N LEU A 177 -2.83 9.93 0.57
CA LEU A 177 -2.41 8.96 1.58
C LEU A 177 -3.58 8.19 2.23
N PRO A 178 -4.62 8.84 2.79
CA PRO A 178 -5.71 8.12 3.44
C PRO A 178 -6.48 7.22 2.47
N PHE A 179 -6.65 7.65 1.22
CA PHE A 179 -7.33 6.86 0.19
C PHE A 179 -6.52 5.63 -0.20
N THR A 180 -5.21 5.77 -0.35
CA THR A 180 -4.32 4.63 -0.69
C THR A 180 -4.27 3.61 0.45
N VAL A 181 -4.21 4.06 1.70
CA VAL A 181 -4.29 3.19 2.88
C VAL A 181 -5.63 2.44 2.92
N ALA A 182 -6.74 3.14 2.68
CA ALA A 182 -8.07 2.52 2.64
C ALA A 182 -8.18 1.46 1.54
N VAL A 183 -7.67 1.75 0.33
CA VAL A 183 -7.63 0.78 -0.78
C VAL A 183 -6.79 -0.44 -0.42
N ALA A 184 -5.63 -0.26 0.22
CA ALA A 184 -4.79 -1.39 0.64
C ALA A 184 -5.52 -2.31 1.62
N ILE A 185 -6.17 -1.76 2.64
CA ILE A 185 -6.95 -2.53 3.63
C ILE A 185 -8.10 -3.26 2.94
N SER A 186 -8.90 -2.56 2.13
CA SER A 186 -10.05 -3.13 1.42
C SER A 186 -9.63 -4.25 0.47
N SER A 187 -8.50 -4.10 -0.23
CA SER A 187 -8.00 -5.12 -1.16
C SER A 187 -7.57 -6.40 -0.44
N VAL A 188 -6.89 -6.29 0.71
CA VAL A 188 -6.52 -7.47 1.52
C VAL A 188 -7.76 -8.17 2.04
N THR A 189 -8.75 -7.40 2.53
CA THR A 189 -9.99 -7.97 3.05
C THR A 189 -10.83 -8.67 1.97
N ALA A 190 -10.78 -8.18 0.72
CA ALA A 190 -11.49 -8.81 -0.40
C ALA A 190 -10.82 -10.12 -0.90
N LEU A 191 -9.58 -10.38 -0.50
CA LEU A 191 -8.80 -11.55 -0.89
C LEU A 191 -8.77 -12.65 0.19
N ASP A 192 -9.26 -12.37 1.40
CA ASP A 192 -9.36 -13.31 2.53
C ASP A 192 -10.68 -14.10 2.46
#